data_57bfcbca86cf742d3f43f10cad5f4685
#
_entry.id   57bfcbca86cf742d3f43f10cad5f4685
#
_cell.length_a   1.000
_cell.length_b   1.000
_cell.length_c   1.000
_cell.angle_alpha   90.00
_cell.angle_beta   90.00
_cell.angle_gamma   90.00
#
_symmetry.space_group_name_H-M   'P 1'
#
loop_
_entity.id
_entity.type
_entity.pdbx_description
1 polymer ?
#
loop_
_entity_poly.entity_id
_entity_poly.type
_entity_poly.pdbx_seq_one_letter_code
_entity_poly.pdbx_strand_id
1 'polypeptide(L)'
;MATSFASEAAHIREIGHLSVPDLARATGANETTVRAWLRDERSPSGGHAERLAELSSLVERLVRVMEPAYVPVWMRKPIPLLDDDKPLDVIAAGEYRRVSKVLAGLEASGAV
;
A
#
# COMPACT_ATOMS: atom_id res chain seq x y z
N MET A 1 -17.95 1.35 -14.60
CA MET A 1 -18.25 2.07 -13.35
C MET A 1 -16.92 2.57 -12.75
N ALA A 2 -16.84 3.85 -12.42
CA ALA A 2 -15.61 4.38 -11.83
C ALA A 2 -15.45 3.84 -10.39
N THR A 3 -14.23 3.40 -10.08
CA THR A 3 -13.89 2.96 -8.73
C THR A 3 -13.62 4.18 -7.86
N SER A 4 -14.32 4.33 -6.75
CA SER A 4 -14.06 5.41 -5.80
C SER A 4 -12.81 5.09 -4.98
N PHE A 5 -12.21 6.11 -4.38
CA PHE A 5 -11.08 5.92 -3.47
C PHE A 5 -11.49 5.09 -2.24
N ALA A 6 -12.74 5.21 -1.80
CA ALA A 6 -13.26 4.37 -0.71
C ALA A 6 -13.28 2.90 -1.11
N SER A 7 -13.75 2.59 -2.32
CA SER A 7 -13.72 1.23 -2.87
C SER A 7 -12.31 0.72 -3.05
N GLU A 8 -11.38 1.59 -3.45
CA GLU A 8 -9.97 1.25 -3.62
C GLU A 8 -9.35 0.87 -2.28
N ALA A 9 -9.58 1.66 -1.22
CA ALA A 9 -9.09 1.37 0.12
C ALA A 9 -9.64 0.02 0.63
N ALA A 10 -10.92 -0.24 0.44
CA ALA A 10 -11.53 -1.50 0.83
C ALA A 10 -10.93 -2.67 0.04
N HIS A 11 -10.70 -2.47 -1.25
CA HIS A 11 -10.13 -3.51 -2.12
C HIS A 11 -8.73 -3.92 -1.67
N ILE A 12 -7.83 -2.96 -1.40
CA ILE A 12 -6.48 -3.31 -0.98
C ILE A 12 -6.42 -3.92 0.42
N ARG A 13 -7.37 -3.59 1.30
CA ARG A 13 -7.51 -4.30 2.57
C ARG A 13 -7.90 -5.75 2.36
N GLU A 14 -8.81 -5.99 1.44
CA GLU A 14 -9.29 -7.34 1.16
C GLU A 14 -8.23 -8.21 0.51
N ILE A 15 -7.64 -7.75 -0.60
CA ILE A 15 -6.69 -8.57 -1.35
C ILE A 15 -5.31 -8.65 -0.70
N GLY A 16 -4.87 -7.57 -0.03
CA GLY A 16 -3.54 -7.46 0.56
C GLY A 16 -3.50 -7.66 2.06
N HIS A 17 -4.64 -7.91 2.69
CA HIS A 17 -4.74 -8.11 4.14
C HIS A 17 -4.21 -6.93 4.97
N LEU A 18 -4.18 -5.72 4.39
CA LEU A 18 -3.69 -4.54 5.09
C LEU A 18 -4.71 -4.04 6.11
N SER A 19 -4.22 -3.64 7.27
CA SER A 19 -5.05 -3.11 8.35
C SER A 19 -5.27 -1.60 8.19
N VAL A 20 -6.21 -1.05 8.97
CA VAL A 20 -6.41 0.41 9.04
C VAL A 20 -5.13 1.12 9.44
N PRO A 21 -4.37 0.67 10.48
CA PRO A 21 -3.07 1.27 10.76
C PRO A 21 -2.08 1.26 9.59
N ASP A 22 -2.08 0.21 8.78
CA ASP A 22 -1.21 0.13 7.60
C ASP A 22 -1.57 1.20 6.58
N LEU A 23 -2.86 1.35 6.29
CA LEU A 23 -3.35 2.38 5.38
C LEU A 23 -3.04 3.79 5.90
N ALA A 24 -3.24 4.00 7.19
CA ALA A 24 -2.92 5.28 7.82
C ALA A 24 -1.44 5.60 7.67
N ARG A 25 -0.57 4.62 7.93
CA ARG A 25 0.87 4.80 7.84
C ARG A 25 1.32 5.13 6.43
N ALA A 26 0.85 4.38 5.44
CA ALA A 26 1.26 4.57 4.04
C ALA A 26 0.75 5.87 3.45
N THR A 27 -0.44 6.31 3.82
CA THR A 27 -1.06 7.51 3.26
C THR A 27 -0.72 8.79 4.01
N GLY A 28 -0.26 8.67 5.25
CA GLY A 28 -0.03 9.82 6.13
C GLY A 28 -1.29 10.33 6.81
N ALA A 29 -2.44 9.69 6.60
CA ALA A 29 -3.68 10.04 7.26
C ALA A 29 -3.76 9.35 8.63
N ASN A 30 -4.59 9.89 9.53
CA ASN A 30 -4.84 9.19 10.79
C ASN A 30 -5.89 8.08 10.58
N GLU A 31 -6.00 7.20 11.57
CA GLU A 31 -6.89 6.04 11.46
C GLU A 31 -8.37 6.42 11.37
N THR A 32 -8.77 7.47 12.06
CA THR A 32 -10.15 7.98 11.99
C THR A 32 -10.50 8.38 10.57
N THR A 33 -9.59 9.08 9.90
CA THR A 33 -9.76 9.48 8.50
C THR A 33 -9.85 8.27 7.57
N VAL A 34 -8.97 7.28 7.77
CA VAL A 34 -9.00 6.05 6.97
C VAL A 34 -10.33 5.32 7.15
N ARG A 35 -10.83 5.22 8.38
CA ARG A 35 -12.13 4.61 8.63
C ARG A 35 -13.27 5.34 7.93
N ALA A 36 -13.19 6.69 7.89
CA ALA A 36 -14.18 7.49 7.17
C ALA A 36 -14.14 7.19 5.67
N TRP A 37 -12.96 6.99 5.08
CA TRP A 37 -12.83 6.56 3.69
C TRP A 37 -13.51 5.22 3.46
N LEU A 38 -13.27 4.26 4.35
CA LEU A 38 -13.82 2.92 4.22
C LEU A 38 -15.34 2.89 4.35
N ARG A 39 -15.92 3.83 5.10
CA ARG A 39 -17.37 3.98 5.23
C ARG A 39 -17.98 4.88 4.15
N ASP A 40 -17.16 5.39 3.23
CA ASP A 40 -17.59 6.33 2.20
C ASP A 40 -18.19 7.62 2.76
N GLU A 41 -17.73 8.02 3.95
CA GLU A 41 -18.13 9.28 4.59
C GLU A 41 -17.24 10.44 4.15
N ARG A 42 -16.03 10.15 3.72
CA ARG A 42 -15.06 11.12 3.21
C ARG A 42 -14.26 10.48 2.09
N SER A 43 -13.79 11.29 1.16
CA SER A 43 -12.90 10.83 0.08
C SER A 43 -11.48 11.32 0.34
N PRO A 44 -10.48 10.47 0.08
CA PRO A 44 -9.10 10.96 0.11
C PRO A 44 -8.90 12.06 -0.94
N SER A 45 -8.01 12.99 -0.65
CA SER A 45 -7.69 14.08 -1.59
C SER A 45 -6.21 14.41 -1.50
N GLY A 46 -5.69 15.11 -2.52
CA GLY A 46 -4.31 15.57 -2.55
C GLY A 46 -3.31 14.45 -2.30
N GLY A 47 -2.37 14.67 -1.40
CA GLY A 47 -1.32 13.71 -1.09
C GLY A 47 -1.83 12.38 -0.57
N HIS A 48 -2.91 12.38 0.21
CA HIS A 48 -3.50 11.13 0.71
C HIS A 48 -4.03 10.27 -0.44
N ALA A 49 -4.73 10.88 -1.39
CA ALA A 49 -5.25 10.16 -2.56
C ALA A 49 -4.12 9.61 -3.40
N GLU A 50 -3.05 10.38 -3.58
CA GLU A 50 -1.87 9.97 -4.33
C GLU A 50 -1.18 8.79 -3.67
N ARG A 51 -0.96 8.83 -2.37
CA ARG A 51 -0.35 7.72 -1.64
C ARG A 51 -1.21 6.47 -1.67
N LEU A 52 -2.53 6.63 -1.57
CA LEU A 52 -3.45 5.49 -1.65
C LEU A 52 -3.39 4.81 -3.02
N ALA A 53 -3.35 5.59 -4.11
CA ALA A 53 -3.24 5.05 -5.45
C ALA A 53 -1.91 4.31 -5.65
N GLU A 54 -0.82 4.86 -5.14
CA GLU A 54 0.49 4.22 -5.18
C GLU A 54 0.51 2.91 -4.41
N LEU A 55 -0.08 2.91 -3.21
CA LEU A 55 -0.18 1.70 -2.40
C LEU A 55 -1.01 0.64 -3.11
N SER A 56 -2.14 1.02 -3.70
CA SER A 56 -3.00 0.11 -4.44
C SER A 56 -2.24 -0.55 -5.60
N SER A 57 -1.49 0.23 -6.36
CA SER A 57 -0.69 -0.28 -7.47
C SER A 57 0.34 -1.31 -7.00
N LEU A 58 1.01 -1.04 -5.88
CA LEU A 58 2.00 -1.97 -5.34
C LEU A 58 1.36 -3.25 -4.81
N VAL A 59 0.24 -3.14 -4.10
CA VAL A 59 -0.46 -4.31 -3.55
C VAL A 59 -0.93 -5.24 -4.67
N GLU A 60 -1.46 -4.69 -5.76
CA GLU A 60 -1.88 -5.48 -6.92
C GLU A 60 -0.72 -6.31 -7.49
N ARG A 61 0.49 -5.77 -7.47
CA ARG A 61 1.68 -6.48 -7.95
C ARG A 61 2.19 -7.48 -6.91
N LEU A 62 2.17 -7.10 -5.64
CA LEU A 62 2.68 -7.95 -4.55
C LEU A 62 1.91 -9.26 -4.44
N VAL A 63 0.59 -9.23 -4.59
CA VAL A 63 -0.23 -10.44 -4.47
C VAL A 63 0.00 -11.43 -5.62
N ARG A 64 0.72 -11.03 -6.66
CA ARG A 64 1.11 -11.93 -7.76
C ARG A 64 2.45 -12.62 -7.51
N VAL A 65 3.27 -12.11 -6.59
CA VAL A 65 4.62 -12.63 -6.33
C VAL A 65 4.79 -13.20 -4.94
N MET A 66 3.80 -13.04 -4.06
CA MET A 66 3.84 -13.63 -2.73
C MET A 66 2.43 -13.92 -2.23
N GLU A 67 2.34 -14.78 -1.22
CA GLU A 67 1.06 -15.07 -0.58
C GLU A 67 0.42 -13.78 -0.05
N PRO A 68 -0.88 -13.54 -0.31
CA PRO A 68 -1.54 -12.33 0.17
C PRO A 68 -1.38 -12.11 1.67
N ALA A 69 -1.42 -13.17 2.47
CA ALA A 69 -1.26 -13.05 3.92
C ALA A 69 0.15 -12.58 4.32
N TYR A 70 1.14 -12.74 3.44
CA TYR A 70 2.49 -12.27 3.70
C TYR A 70 2.69 -10.78 3.34
N VAL A 71 1.82 -10.21 2.51
CA VAL A 71 1.95 -8.82 2.07
C VAL A 71 2.11 -7.84 3.23
N PRO A 72 1.29 -7.89 4.31
CA PRO A 72 1.49 -6.97 5.43
C PRO A 72 2.83 -7.18 6.12
N VAL A 73 3.30 -8.41 6.23
CA VAL A 73 4.61 -8.72 6.83
C VAL A 73 5.72 -8.04 6.04
N TRP A 74 5.70 -8.20 4.71
CA TRP A 74 6.70 -7.60 3.82
C TRP A 74 6.65 -6.07 3.88
N MET A 75 5.45 -5.50 3.91
CA MET A 75 5.26 -4.05 3.92
C MET A 75 5.73 -3.40 5.22
N ARG A 76 5.78 -4.17 6.31
CA ARG A 76 6.14 -3.66 7.65
C ARG A 76 7.58 -3.95 8.04
N LYS A 77 8.33 -4.72 7.26
CA LYS A 77 9.68 -5.10 7.66
C LYS A 77 10.73 -4.22 6.99
N PRO A 78 11.88 -4.02 7.64
CA PRO A 78 13.02 -3.34 7.01
C PRO A 78 13.50 -4.15 5.80
N ILE A 79 13.72 -3.47 4.68
CA ILE A 79 14.19 -4.10 3.43
C ILE A 79 15.58 -3.54 3.14
N PRO A 80 16.62 -4.40 3.05
CA PRO A 80 17.98 -3.91 2.81
C PRO A 80 18.11 -3.04 1.56
N LEU A 81 17.41 -3.37 0.48
CA LEU A 81 17.45 -2.57 -0.75
C LEU A 81 16.73 -1.21 -0.61
N LEU A 82 16.07 -0.97 0.50
CA LEU A 82 15.46 0.31 0.84
C LEU A 82 16.22 0.98 1.99
N ASP A 83 17.51 0.69 2.13
CA ASP A 83 18.34 1.21 3.23
C ASP A 83 17.75 0.86 4.60
N ASP A 84 17.19 -0.34 4.72
CA ASP A 84 16.51 -0.85 5.91
C ASP A 84 15.25 -0.08 6.30
N ASP A 85 14.73 0.75 5.41
CA ASP A 85 13.41 1.36 5.61
C ASP A 85 12.30 0.34 5.33
N LYS A 86 11.15 0.57 5.96
CA LYS A 86 9.97 -0.25 5.74
C LYS A 86 9.22 0.26 4.53
N PRO A 87 8.71 -0.62 3.64
CA PRO A 87 7.97 -0.17 2.47
C PRO A 87 6.83 0.82 2.77
N LEU A 88 6.05 0.60 3.83
CA LEU A 88 4.99 1.54 4.20
C LEU A 88 5.52 2.96 4.46
N ASP A 89 6.69 3.07 5.09
CA ASP A 89 7.29 4.37 5.40
C ASP A 89 7.85 5.05 4.15
N VAL A 90 8.41 4.26 3.23
CA VAL A 90 8.91 4.77 1.95
C VAL A 90 7.77 5.33 1.12
N ILE A 91 6.64 4.64 1.09
CA ILE A 91 5.44 5.11 0.39
C ILE A 91 4.94 6.41 1.04
N ALA A 92 4.85 6.44 2.38
CA ALA A 92 4.41 7.63 3.10
C ALA A 92 5.28 8.85 2.80
N ALA A 93 6.57 8.63 2.58
CA ALA A 93 7.52 9.69 2.23
C ALA A 93 7.40 10.17 0.77
N GLY A 94 6.51 9.57 -0.02
CA GLY A 94 6.34 9.94 -1.42
C GLY A 94 7.36 9.27 -2.35
N GLU A 95 8.05 8.25 -1.89
CA GLU A 95 9.13 7.60 -2.62
C GLU A 95 8.74 6.20 -3.11
N TYR A 96 7.50 6.06 -3.56
CA TYR A 96 6.98 4.75 -3.96
C TYR A 96 7.83 4.09 -5.07
N ARG A 97 8.52 4.89 -5.89
CA ARG A 97 9.36 4.35 -6.98
C ARG A 97 10.47 3.45 -6.45
N ARG A 98 10.99 3.75 -5.25
CA ARG A 98 11.99 2.90 -4.61
C ARG A 98 11.43 1.52 -4.32
N VAL A 99 10.21 1.46 -3.79
CA VAL A 99 9.52 0.19 -3.52
C VAL A 99 9.19 -0.53 -4.82
N SER A 100 8.68 0.20 -5.81
CA SER A 100 8.34 -0.35 -7.13
C SER A 100 9.57 -0.99 -7.78
N LYS A 101 10.73 -0.40 -7.66
CA LYS A 101 11.98 -0.93 -8.22
C LYS A 101 12.39 -2.23 -7.54
N VAL A 102 12.28 -2.31 -6.22
CA VAL A 102 12.55 -3.56 -5.48
C VAL A 102 11.59 -4.64 -5.94
N LEU A 103 10.32 -4.31 -6.06
CA LEU A 103 9.30 -5.25 -6.50
C LEU A 103 9.54 -5.72 -7.93
N ALA A 104 9.99 -4.83 -8.82
CA ALA A 104 10.35 -5.20 -10.18
C ALA A 104 11.44 -6.29 -10.21
N GLY A 105 12.40 -6.22 -9.28
CA GLY A 105 13.41 -7.25 -9.12
C GLY A 105 12.81 -8.59 -8.72
N LEU A 106 11.84 -8.61 -7.83
CA LEU A 106 11.14 -9.83 -7.43
C LEU A 106 10.33 -10.41 -8.59
N GLU A 107 9.66 -9.55 -9.35
CA GLU A 107 8.90 -9.98 -10.53
C GLU A 107 9.80 -10.59 -11.60
N ALA A 108 10.94 -9.95 -11.85
CA ALA A 108 11.88 -10.40 -12.87
C ALA A 108 12.56 -11.72 -12.51
N SER A 109 12.81 -11.97 -11.22
CA SER A 109 13.45 -13.20 -10.77
C SER A 109 12.51 -14.40 -10.79
N GLY A 110 11.21 -14.18 -10.96
CA GLY A 110 10.22 -15.24 -10.83
C GLY A 110 10.10 -15.76 -9.40
N ALA A 111 10.61 -15.01 -8.43
CA ALA A 111 10.51 -15.37 -7.03
C ALA A 111 9.05 -15.25 -6.58
N VAL A 112 8.53 -16.30 -6.03
CA VAL A 112 7.13 -16.38 -5.66
C VAL A 112 7.01 -16.84 -4.22
#